data_18350a78ed549463183d2069d35661d6
#
_entry.id   18350a78ed549463183d2069d35661d6
#
_cell.length_a   1.000
_cell.length_b   1.000
_cell.length_c   1.000
_cell.angle_alpha   90.00
_cell.angle_beta   90.00
_cell.angle_gamma   90.00
#
_symmetry.space_group_name_H-M   'P 1'
#
loop_
_entity.id
_entity.type
_entity.pdbx_description
1 polymer ?
#
loop_
_entity_poly.entity_id
_entity_poly.type
_entity_poly.pdbx_seq_one_letter_code
_entity_poly.pdbx_strand_id
1 'polypeptide(L)'
;MTTLYVRFLLPPMYEAALPQLLALLGEFTPQVEALPPDAALVDVRGARRYFGRSAVELAALIRVRALALYGVECAVGAGPGPMLARMAARGAAPGVTRSVPEGEDGVREFLAARPVGELPGIGRATARTLCEYGLDSLGKVGAAPLSTLQRLVGARAGRELSEKARGIDRTRVVPNAAARSLSAERPFPRDELDPFRHRRALLSGAEELGARMRGEDQVCRTLVLTVRYADRTGYSTITRSRTLAEPTAHSTALTTAAYRMYEALGLQRARVRAVSLRAEGIGPAERAAHQLSFDPADEKARRIEEVADRAREKFGPGAIVPGTLAA
;
A
#
# COMPACT_ATOMS: atom_id res chain seq x y z
N MET A 1 20.29 15.29 -5.73
CA MET A 1 19.45 14.09 -5.54
C MET A 1 19.76 13.46 -4.21
N THR A 2 18.72 13.10 -3.45
CA THR A 2 18.89 12.62 -2.08
C THR A 2 18.06 11.36 -1.78
N THR A 3 17.13 11.00 -2.65
CA THR A 3 16.22 9.86 -2.44
C THR A 3 16.27 8.91 -3.62
N LEU A 4 16.32 7.62 -3.34
CA LEU A 4 16.12 6.55 -4.31
C LEU A 4 14.78 5.88 -4.05
N TYR A 5 14.06 5.58 -5.12
CA TYR A 5 12.95 4.61 -5.11
C TYR A 5 13.46 3.36 -5.82
N VAL A 6 13.51 2.26 -5.10
CA VAL A 6 13.99 0.96 -5.60
C VAL A 6 12.78 0.05 -5.75
N ARG A 7 12.51 -0.45 -6.95
CA ARG A 7 11.52 -1.48 -7.21
C ARG A 7 12.24 -2.77 -7.56
N PHE A 8 12.02 -3.79 -6.78
CA PHE A 8 12.53 -5.13 -6.99
C PHE A 8 11.58 -5.90 -7.91
N LEU A 9 12.12 -6.58 -8.91
CA LEU A 9 11.34 -7.42 -9.79
C LEU A 9 11.29 -8.83 -9.20
N LEU A 10 10.39 -8.99 -8.24
CA LEU A 10 10.19 -10.25 -7.54
C LEU A 10 9.18 -11.11 -8.32
N PRO A 11 9.55 -12.33 -8.75
CA PRO A 11 8.54 -13.32 -9.15
C PRO A 11 7.60 -13.60 -7.96
N PRO A 12 6.33 -13.96 -8.20
CA PRO A 12 5.34 -14.15 -7.13
C PRO A 12 5.76 -15.10 -6.00
N MET A 13 6.65 -16.05 -6.29
CA MET A 13 7.17 -17.00 -5.30
C MET A 13 8.36 -16.44 -4.46
N TYR A 14 8.82 -15.22 -4.74
CA TYR A 14 9.97 -14.59 -4.07
C TYR A 14 9.59 -13.38 -3.19
N GLU A 15 8.30 -13.17 -2.90
CA GLU A 15 7.86 -12.09 -1.98
C GLU A 15 8.54 -12.20 -0.60
N ALA A 16 8.89 -13.42 -0.17
CA ALA A 16 9.67 -13.67 1.05
C ALA A 16 11.11 -13.11 1.01
N ALA A 17 11.63 -12.71 -0.15
CA ALA A 17 12.96 -12.11 -0.27
C ALA A 17 13.02 -10.61 0.08
N LEU A 18 11.87 -9.93 0.18
CA LEU A 18 11.83 -8.50 0.47
C LEU A 18 12.57 -8.12 1.76
N PRO A 19 12.45 -8.82 2.91
CA PRO A 19 13.19 -8.49 4.11
C PRO A 19 14.71 -8.52 3.91
N GLN A 20 15.24 -9.47 3.16
CA GLN A 20 16.67 -9.60 2.86
C GLN A 20 17.16 -8.45 1.95
N LEU A 21 16.35 -8.06 0.98
CA LEU A 21 16.62 -6.91 0.11
C LEU A 21 16.56 -5.58 0.87
N LEU A 22 15.66 -5.45 1.85
CA LEU A 22 15.64 -4.30 2.75
C LEU A 22 16.89 -4.25 3.66
N ALA A 23 17.35 -5.40 4.16
CA ALA A 23 18.60 -5.51 4.91
C ALA A 23 19.80 -5.07 4.06
N LEU A 24 19.86 -5.48 2.78
CA LEU A 24 20.86 -5.01 1.83
C LEU A 24 20.85 -3.48 1.68
N LEU A 25 19.67 -2.86 1.58
CA LEU A 25 19.56 -1.39 1.54
C LEU A 25 20.05 -0.75 2.84
N GLY A 26 19.83 -1.42 3.97
CA GLY A 26 20.29 -1.01 5.30
C GLY A 26 21.84 -0.90 5.42
N GLU A 27 22.61 -1.64 4.61
CA GLU A 27 24.06 -1.54 4.57
C GLU A 27 24.54 -0.18 4.00
N PHE A 28 23.73 0.48 3.21
CA PHE A 28 24.03 1.80 2.64
C PHE A 28 23.57 2.94 3.53
N THR A 29 22.39 2.80 4.16
CA THR A 29 21.81 3.83 5.01
C THR A 29 20.74 3.25 5.93
N PRO A 30 20.61 3.71 7.18
CA PRO A 30 19.51 3.31 8.05
C PRO A 30 18.17 3.93 7.65
N GLN A 31 18.17 4.89 6.73
CA GLN A 31 16.98 5.60 6.28
C GLN A 31 16.30 4.85 5.11
N VAL A 32 15.72 3.70 5.41
CA VAL A 32 15.01 2.83 4.46
C VAL A 32 13.56 2.70 4.87
N GLU A 33 12.64 3.04 3.98
CA GLU A 33 11.19 2.84 4.13
C GLU A 33 10.74 1.72 3.20
N ALA A 34 10.26 0.63 3.78
CA ALA A 34 9.69 -0.47 3.02
C ALA A 34 8.37 -0.05 2.37
N LEU A 35 8.19 -0.41 1.11
CA LEU A 35 6.95 -0.24 0.34
C LEU A 35 6.53 -1.60 -0.23
N PRO A 36 5.92 -2.47 0.59
CA PRO A 36 5.49 -3.78 0.12
C PRO A 36 4.53 -3.66 -1.09
N PRO A 37 4.49 -4.67 -1.98
CA PRO A 37 5.19 -5.97 -1.85
C PRO A 37 6.62 -5.98 -2.39
N ASP A 38 7.05 -5.01 -3.20
CA ASP A 38 8.21 -5.13 -4.08
C ASP A 38 9.11 -3.88 -4.14
N ALA A 39 8.95 -2.91 -3.23
CA ALA A 39 9.67 -1.66 -3.34
C ALA A 39 10.17 -1.09 -2.00
N ALA A 40 11.08 -0.12 -2.09
CA ALA A 40 11.55 0.68 -0.96
C ALA A 40 11.89 2.11 -1.37
N LEU A 41 11.78 3.05 -0.42
CA LEU A 41 12.37 4.37 -0.49
C LEU A 41 13.63 4.42 0.39
N VAL A 42 14.67 5.07 -0.11
CA VAL A 42 15.98 5.13 0.55
C VAL A 42 16.49 6.57 0.54
N ASP A 43 16.73 7.16 1.70
CA ASP A 43 17.40 8.44 1.79
C ASP A 43 18.92 8.23 1.78
N VAL A 44 19.57 8.67 0.71
CA VAL A 44 21.01 8.47 0.49
C VAL A 44 21.85 9.71 0.79
N ARG A 45 21.32 10.75 1.46
CA ARG A 45 22.07 11.97 1.79
C ARG A 45 23.31 11.67 2.59
N GLY A 46 23.18 10.86 3.64
CA GLY A 46 24.31 10.42 4.47
C GLY A 46 25.26 9.50 3.71
N ALA A 47 24.72 8.52 3.01
CA ALA A 47 25.47 7.55 2.22
C ALA A 47 26.34 8.22 1.13
N ARG A 48 25.83 9.23 0.45
CA ARG A 48 26.60 9.99 -0.56
C ARG A 48 27.88 10.59 0.03
N ARG A 49 27.80 11.16 1.22
CA ARG A 49 28.95 11.74 1.91
C ARG A 49 29.91 10.66 2.39
N TYR A 50 29.37 9.58 2.97
CA TYR A 50 30.18 8.50 3.53
C TYR A 50 30.94 7.72 2.46
N PHE A 51 30.28 7.37 1.35
CA PHE A 51 30.91 6.61 0.27
C PHE A 51 31.59 7.49 -0.79
N GLY A 52 31.48 8.82 -0.73
CA GLY A 52 32.02 9.73 -1.75
C GLY A 52 31.38 9.52 -3.14
N ARG A 53 30.14 9.05 -3.22
CA ARG A 53 29.47 8.65 -4.47
C ARG A 53 28.19 9.44 -4.70
N SER A 54 27.83 9.61 -5.97
CA SER A 54 26.56 10.17 -6.37
C SER A 54 25.39 9.21 -6.07
N ALA A 55 24.17 9.72 -6.05
CA ALA A 55 22.97 8.88 -5.87
C ALA A 55 22.82 7.83 -6.98
N VAL A 56 23.22 8.16 -8.21
CA VAL A 56 23.17 7.25 -9.36
C VAL A 56 24.20 6.12 -9.22
N GLU A 57 25.41 6.43 -8.75
CA GLU A 57 26.43 5.41 -8.50
C GLU A 57 26.05 4.49 -7.35
N LEU A 58 25.44 5.03 -6.27
CA LEU A 58 24.88 4.21 -5.19
C LEU A 58 23.75 3.31 -5.69
N ALA A 59 22.87 3.83 -6.54
CA ALA A 59 21.81 3.04 -7.16
C ALA A 59 22.38 1.89 -8.02
N ALA A 60 23.48 2.15 -8.77
CA ALA A 60 24.14 1.11 -9.56
C ALA A 60 24.73 0.00 -8.65
N LEU A 61 25.38 0.39 -7.53
CA LEU A 61 25.88 -0.58 -6.55
C LEU A 61 24.78 -1.42 -5.93
N ILE A 62 23.67 -0.81 -5.54
CA ILE A 62 22.50 -1.50 -4.99
C ILE A 62 21.98 -2.53 -6.00
N ARG A 63 21.82 -2.15 -7.28
CA ARG A 63 21.36 -3.05 -8.33
C ARG A 63 22.30 -4.25 -8.53
N VAL A 64 23.61 -3.98 -8.62
CA VAL A 64 24.61 -5.05 -8.80
C VAL A 64 24.59 -6.01 -7.62
N ARG A 65 24.51 -5.51 -6.38
CA ARG A 65 24.44 -6.35 -5.19
C ARG A 65 23.14 -7.15 -5.10
N ALA A 66 21.99 -6.54 -5.39
CA ALA A 66 20.71 -7.24 -5.41
C ALA A 66 20.73 -8.41 -6.41
N LEU A 67 21.29 -8.17 -7.59
CA LEU A 67 21.43 -9.21 -8.61
C LEU A 67 22.43 -10.29 -8.19
N ALA A 68 23.61 -9.90 -7.70
CA ALA A 68 24.68 -10.84 -7.36
C ALA A 68 24.36 -11.72 -6.14
N LEU A 69 23.71 -11.17 -5.10
CA LEU A 69 23.43 -11.89 -3.86
C LEU A 69 22.10 -12.63 -3.87
N TYR A 70 21.10 -12.09 -4.57
CA TYR A 70 19.73 -12.60 -4.51
C TYR A 70 19.13 -12.98 -5.87
N GLY A 71 19.88 -12.76 -6.97
CA GLY A 71 19.35 -12.98 -8.33
C GLY A 71 18.20 -12.06 -8.71
N VAL A 72 18.03 -10.93 -7.98
CA VAL A 72 16.89 -10.03 -8.15
C VAL A 72 17.31 -8.78 -8.91
N GLU A 73 16.67 -8.57 -10.06
CA GLU A 73 16.80 -7.32 -10.79
C GLU A 73 15.96 -6.22 -10.15
N CYS A 74 16.43 -4.97 -10.24
CA CYS A 74 15.66 -3.84 -9.77
C CYS A 74 15.71 -2.66 -10.75
N ALA A 75 14.62 -1.90 -10.77
CA ALA A 75 14.52 -0.61 -11.44
C ALA A 75 14.60 0.50 -10.37
N VAL A 76 15.45 1.49 -10.60
CA VAL A 76 15.69 2.55 -9.61
C VAL A 76 15.39 3.92 -10.19
N GLY A 77 14.67 4.73 -9.40
CA GLY A 77 14.50 6.15 -9.66
C GLY A 77 15.26 6.98 -8.63
N ALA A 78 16.03 7.97 -9.08
CA ALA A 78 16.73 8.91 -8.24
C ALA A 78 16.14 10.31 -8.35
N GLY A 79 15.86 10.97 -7.22
CA GLY A 79 15.25 12.29 -7.20
C GLY A 79 15.59 13.10 -5.95
N PRO A 80 15.21 14.37 -5.90
CA PRO A 80 15.39 15.21 -4.72
C PRO A 80 14.50 14.82 -3.54
N GLY A 81 13.42 14.06 -3.79
CA GLY A 81 12.48 13.58 -2.79
C GLY A 81 11.75 12.31 -3.22
N PRO A 82 10.94 11.71 -2.32
CA PRO A 82 10.24 10.44 -2.54
C PRO A 82 9.34 10.43 -3.78
N MET A 83 8.56 11.48 -3.97
CA MET A 83 7.63 11.60 -5.10
C MET A 83 8.36 11.57 -6.43
N LEU A 84 9.38 12.41 -6.59
CA LEU A 84 10.13 12.54 -7.84
C LEU A 84 10.98 11.30 -8.13
N ALA A 85 11.56 10.67 -7.09
CA ALA A 85 12.26 9.40 -7.23
C ALA A 85 11.32 8.29 -7.74
N ARG A 86 10.11 8.19 -7.18
CA ARG A 86 9.08 7.24 -7.64
C ARG A 86 8.64 7.52 -9.09
N MET A 87 8.46 8.78 -9.45
CA MET A 87 8.11 9.16 -10.81
C MET A 87 9.24 8.86 -11.80
N ALA A 88 10.50 9.04 -11.43
CA ALA A 88 11.65 8.69 -12.25
C ALA A 88 11.73 7.18 -12.52
N ALA A 89 11.42 6.35 -11.51
CA ALA A 89 11.40 4.89 -11.67
C ALA A 89 10.27 4.38 -12.56
N ARG A 90 9.22 5.18 -12.78
CA ARG A 90 8.05 4.75 -13.54
C ARG A 90 8.43 4.45 -15.00
N GLY A 91 8.10 3.24 -15.44
CA GLY A 91 8.44 2.75 -16.76
C GLY A 91 9.95 2.50 -16.99
N ALA A 92 10.77 2.50 -15.92
CA ALA A 92 12.14 2.03 -16.02
C ALA A 92 12.15 0.50 -16.21
N ALA A 93 12.95 0.05 -17.19
CA ALA A 93 13.18 -1.38 -17.39
C ALA A 93 13.98 -2.00 -16.23
N PRO A 94 13.95 -3.33 -16.06
CA PRO A 94 14.85 -4.05 -15.18
C PRO A 94 16.31 -3.63 -15.42
N GLY A 95 17.08 -3.51 -14.34
CA GLY A 95 18.49 -3.11 -14.43
C GLY A 95 18.76 -1.65 -14.79
N VAL A 96 17.75 -0.80 -14.88
CA VAL A 96 17.89 0.61 -15.28
C VAL A 96 17.74 1.54 -14.06
N THR A 97 18.61 2.55 -13.99
CA THR A 97 18.47 3.71 -13.08
C THR A 97 18.07 4.93 -13.90
N ARG A 98 16.96 5.57 -13.54
CA ARG A 98 16.55 6.87 -14.08
C ARG A 98 16.66 7.95 -13.02
N SER A 99 17.09 9.15 -13.42
CA SER A 99 17.24 10.26 -12.48
C SER A 99 16.46 11.47 -12.96
N VAL A 100 15.93 12.23 -12.01
CA VAL A 100 15.44 13.58 -12.26
C VAL A 100 16.63 14.52 -12.46
N PRO A 101 16.65 15.41 -13.43
CA PRO A 101 17.71 16.39 -13.54
C PRO A 101 17.85 17.25 -12.28
N GLU A 102 19.04 17.74 -11.99
CA GLU A 102 19.31 18.58 -10.81
C GLU A 102 18.83 20.03 -11.04
N GLY A 103 18.46 20.71 -9.95
CA GLY A 103 17.98 22.08 -9.96
C GLY A 103 16.49 22.22 -10.22
N GLU A 104 15.96 23.42 -9.97
CA GLU A 104 14.53 23.71 -10.12
C GLU A 104 14.07 23.64 -11.57
N ASP A 105 14.92 24.11 -12.50
CA ASP A 105 14.60 24.08 -13.93
C ASP A 105 14.58 22.65 -14.46
N GLY A 106 15.52 21.80 -14.04
CA GLY A 106 15.53 20.38 -14.40
C GLY A 106 14.31 19.62 -13.87
N VAL A 107 13.87 19.92 -12.65
CA VAL A 107 12.64 19.36 -12.08
C VAL A 107 11.42 19.84 -12.87
N ARG A 108 11.38 21.13 -13.23
CA ARG A 108 10.29 21.72 -14.03
C ARG A 108 10.19 21.06 -15.41
N GLU A 109 11.31 20.92 -16.09
CA GLU A 109 11.39 20.26 -17.40
C GLU A 109 10.96 18.80 -17.32
N PHE A 110 11.43 18.07 -16.30
CA PHE A 110 11.06 16.68 -16.04
C PHE A 110 9.54 16.50 -15.84
N LEU A 111 8.87 17.46 -15.23
CA LEU A 111 7.43 17.41 -14.97
C LEU A 111 6.59 17.94 -16.12
N ALA A 112 7.11 18.86 -16.93
CA ALA A 112 6.34 19.68 -17.86
C ALA A 112 5.42 18.87 -18.80
N ALA A 113 5.97 17.84 -19.44
CA ALA A 113 5.24 17.02 -20.43
C ALA A 113 4.55 15.79 -19.83
N ARG A 114 4.72 15.53 -18.52
CA ARG A 114 4.14 14.33 -17.91
C ARG A 114 2.64 14.45 -17.74
N PRO A 115 1.88 13.39 -18.09
CA PRO A 115 0.45 13.34 -17.87
C PRO A 115 0.08 13.55 -16.39
N VAL A 116 -0.98 14.29 -16.11
CA VAL A 116 -1.43 14.57 -14.75
C VAL A 116 -1.74 13.30 -13.94
N GLY A 117 -2.19 12.24 -14.59
CA GLY A 117 -2.45 10.95 -13.96
C GLY A 117 -1.19 10.18 -13.49
N GLU A 118 0.01 10.66 -13.84
CA GLU A 118 1.25 10.09 -13.34
C GLU A 118 1.62 10.58 -11.94
N LEU A 119 1.02 11.68 -11.49
CA LEU A 119 1.32 12.24 -10.17
C LEU A 119 0.80 11.32 -9.06
N PRO A 120 1.65 10.88 -8.11
CA PRO A 120 1.21 10.07 -6.98
C PRO A 120 0.11 10.76 -6.17
N GLY A 121 -0.99 10.03 -5.94
CA GLY A 121 -2.17 10.56 -5.25
C GLY A 121 -3.27 11.09 -6.18
N ILE A 122 -3.04 11.16 -7.48
CA ILE A 122 -4.09 11.50 -8.46
C ILE A 122 -4.74 10.22 -8.98
N GLY A 123 -6.01 10.03 -8.62
CA GLY A 123 -6.83 8.93 -9.14
C GLY A 123 -7.39 9.21 -10.53
N ARG A 124 -7.90 8.16 -11.20
CA ARG A 124 -8.47 8.25 -12.56
C ARG A 124 -9.57 9.30 -12.68
N ALA A 125 -10.45 9.42 -11.69
CA ALA A 125 -11.54 10.40 -11.69
C ALA A 125 -11.00 11.84 -11.69
N THR A 126 -10.08 12.14 -10.76
CA THR A 126 -9.44 13.46 -10.66
C THR A 126 -8.64 13.80 -11.92
N ALA A 127 -7.88 12.83 -12.46
CA ALA A 127 -7.15 13.02 -13.71
C ALA A 127 -8.09 13.36 -14.87
N ARG A 128 -9.23 12.65 -14.99
CA ARG A 128 -10.24 12.91 -16.02
C ARG A 128 -10.80 14.33 -15.88
N THR A 129 -11.23 14.71 -14.67
CA THR A 129 -11.73 16.07 -14.42
C THR A 129 -10.70 17.13 -14.83
N LEU A 130 -9.43 16.97 -14.44
CA LEU A 130 -8.39 17.92 -14.82
C LEU A 130 -8.19 18.00 -16.34
N CYS A 131 -8.19 16.86 -17.03
CA CYS A 131 -8.09 16.80 -18.49
C CYS A 131 -9.28 17.50 -19.20
N GLU A 132 -10.50 17.35 -18.68
CA GLU A 132 -11.71 18.03 -19.20
C GLU A 132 -11.58 19.57 -19.15
N TYR A 133 -10.79 20.09 -18.21
CA TYR A 133 -10.47 21.52 -18.10
C TYR A 133 -9.12 21.90 -18.76
N GLY A 134 -8.56 21.03 -19.62
CA GLY A 134 -7.33 21.29 -20.36
C GLY A 134 -6.04 21.17 -19.52
N LEU A 135 -6.13 20.67 -18.27
CA LEU A 135 -5.01 20.47 -17.36
C LEU A 135 -4.49 19.02 -17.45
N ASP A 136 -4.13 18.60 -18.65
CA ASP A 136 -3.73 17.23 -19.00
C ASP A 136 -2.29 16.88 -18.60
N SER A 137 -1.42 17.89 -18.42
CA SER A 137 -0.02 17.72 -18.05
C SER A 137 0.33 18.43 -16.73
N LEU A 138 1.39 17.95 -16.06
CA LEU A 138 1.85 18.55 -14.80
C LEU A 138 2.38 19.97 -14.99
N GLY A 139 2.95 20.29 -16.17
CA GLY A 139 3.36 21.65 -16.50
C GLY A 139 2.16 22.61 -16.54
N LYS A 140 1.07 22.21 -17.18
CA LYS A 140 -0.17 23.02 -17.21
C LYS A 140 -0.79 23.16 -15.83
N VAL A 141 -0.80 22.09 -15.02
CA VAL A 141 -1.29 22.13 -13.63
C VAL A 141 -0.41 23.06 -12.77
N GLY A 142 0.91 22.97 -12.89
CA GLY A 142 1.85 23.82 -12.16
C GLY A 142 1.74 25.31 -12.51
N ALA A 143 1.35 25.64 -13.76
CA ALA A 143 1.11 27.00 -14.24
C ALA A 143 -0.31 27.53 -13.91
N ALA A 144 -1.26 26.64 -13.59
CA ALA A 144 -2.64 27.03 -13.34
C ALA A 144 -2.78 27.86 -12.05
N PRO A 145 -3.71 28.83 -12.00
CA PRO A 145 -4.03 29.58 -10.78
C PRO A 145 -4.51 28.60 -9.67
N LEU A 146 -4.00 28.81 -8.46
CA LEU A 146 -4.37 27.97 -7.32
C LEU A 146 -5.89 27.94 -7.08
N SER A 147 -6.57 29.06 -7.23
CA SER A 147 -8.02 29.15 -7.09
C SER A 147 -8.78 28.24 -8.06
N THR A 148 -8.27 28.07 -9.28
CA THR A 148 -8.85 27.15 -10.26
C THR A 148 -8.71 25.70 -9.80
N LEU A 149 -7.52 25.30 -9.37
CA LEU A 149 -7.29 23.95 -8.85
C LEU A 149 -8.15 23.66 -7.60
N GLN A 150 -8.23 24.64 -6.68
CA GLN A 150 -9.06 24.50 -5.49
C GLN A 150 -10.55 24.35 -5.79
N ARG A 151 -11.05 25.03 -6.81
CA ARG A 151 -12.44 24.91 -7.27
C ARG A 151 -12.72 23.53 -7.88
N LEU A 152 -11.77 22.96 -8.61
CA LEU A 152 -11.94 21.69 -9.31
C LEU A 152 -11.83 20.47 -8.38
N VAL A 153 -10.88 20.49 -7.43
CA VAL A 153 -10.55 19.31 -6.61
C VAL A 153 -10.65 19.55 -5.09
N GLY A 154 -11.11 20.72 -4.68
CA GLY A 154 -11.22 21.13 -3.28
C GLY A 154 -9.99 21.86 -2.75
N ALA A 155 -10.18 22.65 -1.67
CA ALA A 155 -9.18 23.59 -1.16
C ALA A 155 -7.84 22.93 -0.79
N ARG A 156 -7.88 21.85 -0.04
CA ARG A 156 -6.68 21.11 0.41
C ARG A 156 -6.00 20.38 -0.75
N ALA A 157 -6.77 19.60 -1.50
CA ALA A 157 -6.25 18.82 -2.62
C ALA A 157 -5.68 19.71 -3.73
N GLY A 158 -6.32 20.85 -4.02
CA GLY A 158 -5.85 21.81 -5.02
C GLY A 158 -4.51 22.45 -4.63
N ARG A 159 -4.29 22.77 -3.35
CA ARG A 159 -3.00 23.27 -2.87
C ARG A 159 -1.92 22.21 -3.00
N GLU A 160 -2.19 21.01 -2.52
CA GLU A 160 -1.26 19.89 -2.60
C GLU A 160 -0.90 19.54 -4.05
N LEU A 161 -1.89 19.53 -4.94
CA LEU A 161 -1.70 19.33 -6.37
C LEU A 161 -0.81 20.40 -6.99
N SER A 162 -1.05 21.68 -6.68
CA SER A 162 -0.24 22.79 -7.16
C SER A 162 1.22 22.70 -6.71
N GLU A 163 1.46 22.36 -5.43
CA GLU A 163 2.81 22.16 -4.88
C GLU A 163 3.52 20.99 -5.59
N LYS A 164 2.88 19.83 -5.65
CA LYS A 164 3.44 18.62 -6.29
C LYS A 164 3.72 18.79 -7.78
N ALA A 165 2.84 19.48 -8.52
CA ALA A 165 3.03 19.76 -9.94
C ALA A 165 4.23 20.67 -10.21
N ARG A 166 4.68 21.44 -9.23
CA ARG A 166 5.91 22.24 -9.26
C ARG A 166 7.13 21.50 -8.70
N GLY A 167 6.98 20.22 -8.34
CA GLY A 167 8.05 19.40 -7.78
C GLY A 167 8.26 19.56 -6.27
N ILE A 168 7.39 20.29 -5.57
CA ILE A 168 7.47 20.48 -4.12
C ILE A 168 6.81 19.28 -3.45
N ASP A 169 7.64 18.44 -2.83
CA ASP A 169 7.21 17.27 -2.07
C ASP A 169 7.74 17.38 -0.63
N ARG A 170 6.82 17.42 0.33
CA ARG A 170 7.16 17.53 1.75
C ARG A 170 7.26 16.16 2.43
N THR A 171 7.08 15.08 1.68
CA THR A 171 7.22 13.73 2.23
C THR A 171 8.68 13.42 2.50
N ARG A 172 8.90 12.58 3.51
CA ARG A 172 10.24 12.12 3.89
C ARG A 172 10.23 10.60 3.91
N VAL A 173 11.39 10.02 3.74
CA VAL A 173 11.62 8.60 4.00
C VAL A 173 11.50 8.37 5.51
N VAL A 174 10.60 7.48 5.91
CA VAL A 174 10.36 7.14 7.32
C VAL A 174 10.83 5.72 7.54
N PRO A 175 12.00 5.52 8.17
CA PRO A 175 12.52 4.19 8.44
C PRO A 175 11.54 3.39 9.31
N ASN A 176 11.42 2.11 9.03
CA ASN A 176 10.56 1.20 9.78
C ASN A 176 9.12 1.73 9.91
N ALA A 177 8.65 2.45 8.90
CA ALA A 177 7.26 2.85 8.84
C ALA A 177 6.40 1.58 8.98
N ALA A 178 5.76 1.43 10.12
CA ALA A 178 4.76 0.38 10.30
C ALA A 178 3.77 0.47 9.14
N ALA A 179 3.38 -0.66 8.58
CA ALA A 179 2.43 -0.70 7.49
C ALA A 179 1.21 0.14 7.89
N ARG A 180 0.90 1.20 7.12
CA ARG A 180 -0.24 2.07 7.42
C ARG A 180 -1.57 1.35 7.24
N SER A 181 -1.55 0.28 6.48
CA SER A 181 -2.69 -0.60 6.27
C SER A 181 -2.22 -1.98 5.83
N LEU A 182 -2.96 -3.01 6.20
CA LEU A 182 -2.85 -4.37 5.69
C LEU A 182 -4.10 -4.70 4.90
N SER A 183 -3.98 -5.43 3.80
CA SER A 183 -5.13 -5.82 2.99
C SER A 183 -5.08 -7.31 2.65
N ALA A 184 -6.28 -7.90 2.54
CA ALA A 184 -6.49 -9.25 2.03
C ALA A 184 -7.58 -9.17 0.95
N GLU A 185 -7.26 -9.57 -0.28
CA GLU A 185 -8.19 -9.60 -1.41
C GLU A 185 -8.51 -11.04 -1.77
N ARG A 186 -9.76 -11.30 -2.10
CA ARG A 186 -10.26 -12.60 -2.57
C ARG A 186 -10.96 -12.40 -3.91
N PRO A 187 -10.26 -12.60 -5.01
CA PRO A 187 -10.88 -12.60 -6.33
C PRO A 187 -11.64 -13.91 -6.54
N PHE A 188 -12.76 -13.83 -7.26
CA PHE A 188 -13.48 -15.01 -7.74
C PHE A 188 -13.04 -15.32 -9.18
N PRO A 189 -12.85 -16.60 -9.54
CA PRO A 189 -12.46 -16.99 -10.91
C PRO A 189 -13.48 -16.54 -11.97
N ARG A 190 -14.74 -16.47 -11.59
CA ARG A 190 -15.87 -15.95 -12.37
C ARG A 190 -16.72 -15.07 -11.48
N ASP A 191 -17.66 -14.34 -12.08
CA ASP A 191 -18.63 -13.56 -11.32
C ASP A 191 -19.44 -14.47 -10.42
N GLU A 192 -19.41 -14.22 -9.12
CA GLU A 192 -20.04 -15.02 -8.09
C GLU A 192 -21.35 -14.37 -7.65
N LEU A 193 -22.41 -15.17 -7.60
CA LEU A 193 -23.76 -14.73 -7.19
C LEU A 193 -24.12 -15.17 -5.78
N ASP A 194 -23.44 -16.20 -5.27
CA ASP A 194 -23.77 -16.82 -3.99
C ASP A 194 -23.26 -15.98 -2.81
N PRO A 195 -24.15 -15.40 -1.98
CA PRO A 195 -23.75 -14.65 -0.81
C PRO A 195 -22.98 -15.46 0.23
N PHE A 196 -23.18 -16.78 0.30
CA PHE A 196 -22.43 -17.64 1.21
C PHE A 196 -20.95 -17.71 0.81
N ARG A 197 -20.66 -17.78 -0.49
CA ARG A 197 -19.29 -17.72 -0.99
C ARG A 197 -18.66 -16.35 -0.74
N HIS A 198 -19.42 -15.25 -0.86
CA HIS A 198 -18.91 -13.92 -0.51
C HIS A 198 -18.56 -13.84 0.98
N ARG A 199 -19.42 -14.34 1.87
CA ARG A 199 -19.16 -14.39 3.32
C ARG A 199 -17.96 -15.28 3.65
N ARG A 200 -17.84 -16.44 3.00
CA ARG A 200 -16.67 -17.32 3.14
C ARG A 200 -15.37 -16.61 2.75
N ALA A 201 -15.38 -15.87 1.65
CA ALA A 201 -14.22 -15.08 1.21
C ALA A 201 -13.88 -13.94 2.21
N LEU A 202 -14.90 -13.28 2.79
CA LEU A 202 -14.71 -12.27 3.83
C LEU A 202 -14.15 -12.88 5.13
N LEU A 203 -14.64 -14.05 5.56
CA LEU A 203 -14.09 -14.79 6.69
C LEU A 203 -12.61 -15.10 6.46
N SER A 204 -12.28 -15.67 5.31
CA SER A 204 -10.88 -15.97 4.95
C SER A 204 -9.99 -14.73 4.96
N GLY A 205 -10.48 -13.59 4.48
CA GLY A 205 -9.74 -12.33 4.52
C GLY A 205 -9.55 -11.79 5.93
N ALA A 206 -10.56 -11.90 6.80
CA ALA A 206 -10.49 -11.47 8.19
C ALA A 206 -9.53 -12.33 9.02
N GLU A 207 -9.54 -13.65 8.81
CA GLU A 207 -8.59 -14.59 9.42
C GLU A 207 -7.15 -14.26 9.04
N GLU A 208 -6.88 -14.03 7.74
CA GLU A 208 -5.55 -13.65 7.27
C GLU A 208 -5.07 -12.34 7.88
N LEU A 209 -5.92 -11.30 7.86
CA LEU A 209 -5.58 -10.00 8.45
C LEU A 209 -5.32 -10.10 9.94
N GLY A 210 -6.19 -10.82 10.68
CA GLY A 210 -6.05 -11.04 12.11
C GLY A 210 -4.73 -11.74 12.45
N ALA A 211 -4.44 -12.86 11.78
CA ALA A 211 -3.22 -13.63 11.99
C ALA A 211 -1.95 -12.79 11.68
N ARG A 212 -1.94 -12.03 10.57
CA ARG A 212 -0.81 -11.15 10.23
C ARG A 212 -0.59 -10.07 11.26
N MET A 213 -1.66 -9.40 11.72
CA MET A 213 -1.55 -8.36 12.75
C MET A 213 -1.06 -8.93 14.09
N ARG A 214 -1.56 -10.09 14.51
CA ARG A 214 -1.11 -10.75 15.75
C ARG A 214 0.34 -11.19 15.66
N GLY A 215 0.78 -11.73 14.53
CA GLY A 215 2.18 -12.11 14.30
C GLY A 215 3.18 -10.94 14.34
N GLU A 216 2.69 -9.70 14.16
CA GLU A 216 3.49 -8.46 14.23
C GLU A 216 3.17 -7.61 15.49
N ASP A 217 2.46 -8.17 16.48
CA ASP A 217 1.98 -7.47 17.70
C ASP A 217 1.25 -6.16 17.36
N GLN A 218 0.42 -6.18 16.33
CA GLN A 218 -0.31 -5.01 15.82
C GLN A 218 -1.83 -5.18 15.96
N VAL A 219 -2.52 -4.06 16.01
CA VAL A 219 -3.98 -3.96 15.98
C VAL A 219 -4.41 -2.88 14.99
N CYS A 220 -5.61 -2.98 14.44
CA CYS A 220 -6.19 -1.94 13.59
C CYS A 220 -7.37 -1.24 14.27
N ARG A 221 -7.56 0.02 13.92
CA ARG A 221 -8.69 0.84 14.40
C ARG A 221 -9.86 0.87 13.43
N THR A 222 -9.60 0.70 12.14
CA THR A 222 -10.62 0.82 11.09
C THR A 222 -10.52 -0.37 10.15
N LEU A 223 -11.66 -0.93 9.80
CA LEU A 223 -11.79 -1.95 8.76
C LEU A 223 -12.49 -1.35 7.55
N VAL A 224 -11.94 -1.56 6.37
CA VAL A 224 -12.50 -1.11 5.09
C VAL A 224 -12.85 -2.35 4.26
N LEU A 225 -14.11 -2.42 3.83
CA LEU A 225 -14.60 -3.41 2.89
C LEU A 225 -14.65 -2.80 1.50
N THR A 226 -14.12 -3.49 0.51
CA THR A 226 -14.25 -3.16 -0.91
C THR A 226 -14.86 -4.34 -1.64
N VAL A 227 -15.95 -4.11 -2.37
CA VAL A 227 -16.61 -5.10 -3.22
C VAL A 227 -16.55 -4.64 -4.66
N ARG A 228 -15.95 -5.45 -5.54
CA ARG A 228 -15.96 -5.25 -6.99
C ARG A 228 -17.00 -6.17 -7.61
N TYR A 229 -17.93 -5.61 -8.37
CA TYR A 229 -19.04 -6.34 -8.99
C TYR A 229 -19.25 -5.89 -10.42
N ALA A 230 -19.82 -6.78 -11.24
CA ALA A 230 -20.18 -6.47 -12.61
C ALA A 230 -21.43 -5.59 -12.67
N ASP A 231 -21.37 -4.54 -13.47
CA ASP A 231 -22.50 -3.69 -13.81
C ASP A 231 -22.72 -3.62 -15.33
N ARG A 232 -23.57 -2.70 -15.78
CA ARG A 232 -23.91 -2.56 -17.22
C ARG A 232 -22.75 -2.03 -18.07
N THR A 233 -21.78 -1.37 -17.46
CA THR A 233 -20.64 -0.69 -18.11
C THR A 233 -19.31 -1.42 -17.90
N GLY A 234 -19.32 -2.54 -17.18
CA GLY A 234 -18.14 -3.32 -16.86
C GLY A 234 -18.09 -3.72 -15.40
N TYR A 235 -17.10 -3.23 -14.64
CA TYR A 235 -16.97 -3.50 -13.20
C TYR A 235 -17.01 -2.21 -12.41
N SER A 236 -17.88 -2.17 -11.42
CA SER A 236 -17.96 -1.11 -10.42
C SER A 236 -17.40 -1.57 -9.07
N THR A 237 -17.02 -0.61 -8.25
CA THR A 237 -16.46 -0.86 -6.92
C THR A 237 -17.20 -0.06 -5.88
N ILE A 238 -17.67 -0.74 -4.83
CA ILE A 238 -18.23 -0.11 -3.64
C ILE A 238 -17.26 -0.29 -2.50
N THR A 239 -16.97 0.81 -1.79
CA THR A 239 -16.12 0.79 -0.60
C THR A 239 -16.92 1.29 0.61
N ARG A 240 -16.77 0.60 1.75
CA ARG A 240 -17.32 0.98 3.04
C ARG A 240 -16.24 0.88 4.10
N SER A 241 -16.19 1.85 4.99
CA SER A 241 -15.28 1.85 6.14
C SER A 241 -16.07 1.83 7.45
N ARG A 242 -15.52 1.17 8.45
CA ARG A 242 -16.07 1.13 9.79
C ARG A 242 -14.95 1.26 10.81
N THR A 243 -15.07 2.25 11.69
CA THR A 243 -14.23 2.32 12.88
C THR A 243 -14.70 1.26 13.87
N LEU A 244 -13.78 0.44 14.35
CA LEU A 244 -14.03 -0.60 15.34
C LEU A 244 -14.22 0.02 16.72
N ALA A 245 -15.00 -0.62 17.58
CA ALA A 245 -15.25 -0.12 18.93
C ALA A 245 -13.93 0.01 19.71
N GLU A 246 -13.03 -0.96 19.52
CA GLU A 246 -11.69 -0.97 20.06
C GLU A 246 -10.69 -1.35 18.97
N PRO A 247 -9.44 -0.86 19.04
CA PRO A 247 -8.37 -1.37 18.17
C PRO A 247 -8.18 -2.86 18.42
N THR A 248 -8.20 -3.67 17.38
CA THR A 248 -8.16 -5.13 17.54
C THR A 248 -7.48 -5.83 16.36
N ALA A 249 -6.92 -7.02 16.63
CA ALA A 249 -6.49 -8.01 15.65
C ALA A 249 -7.34 -9.31 15.76
N HIS A 250 -8.42 -9.29 16.55
CA HIS A 250 -9.26 -10.45 16.79
C HIS A 250 -10.10 -10.79 15.56
N SER A 251 -9.90 -11.97 14.97
CA SER A 251 -10.51 -12.40 13.72
C SER A 251 -12.04 -12.39 13.78
N THR A 252 -12.62 -12.77 14.93
CA THR A 252 -14.09 -12.77 15.13
C THR A 252 -14.67 -11.36 15.07
N ALA A 253 -13.98 -10.37 15.68
CA ALA A 253 -14.41 -8.97 15.63
C ALA A 253 -14.32 -8.40 14.20
N LEU A 254 -13.22 -8.70 13.50
CA LEU A 254 -13.03 -8.30 12.09
C LEU A 254 -14.09 -8.94 11.18
N THR A 255 -14.37 -10.24 11.36
CA THR A 255 -15.39 -10.96 10.59
C THR A 255 -16.77 -10.38 10.82
N THR A 256 -17.14 -10.12 12.08
CA THR A 256 -18.43 -9.53 12.44
C THR A 256 -18.58 -8.14 11.80
N ALA A 257 -17.54 -7.31 11.86
CA ALA A 257 -17.53 -6.00 11.23
C ALA A 257 -17.66 -6.09 9.70
N ALA A 258 -16.93 -7.02 9.08
CA ALA A 258 -16.99 -7.26 7.64
C ALA A 258 -18.37 -7.71 7.18
N TYR A 259 -19.00 -8.64 7.90
CA TYR A 259 -20.35 -9.13 7.59
C TYR A 259 -21.39 -8.02 7.71
N ARG A 260 -21.35 -7.24 8.79
CA ARG A 260 -22.28 -6.10 8.96
C ARG A 260 -22.13 -5.06 7.84
N MET A 261 -20.90 -4.76 7.42
CA MET A 261 -20.67 -3.85 6.30
C MET A 261 -21.19 -4.45 4.98
N TYR A 262 -20.97 -5.74 4.75
CA TYR A 262 -21.43 -6.43 3.55
C TYR A 262 -22.96 -6.48 3.47
N GLU A 263 -23.63 -6.83 4.57
CA GLU A 263 -25.10 -6.84 4.66
C GLU A 263 -25.72 -5.46 4.42
N ALA A 264 -25.10 -4.42 4.97
CA ALA A 264 -25.53 -3.03 4.78
C ALA A 264 -25.42 -2.54 3.32
N LEU A 265 -24.69 -3.25 2.45
CA LEU A 265 -24.63 -2.93 1.02
C LEU A 265 -25.93 -3.30 0.29
N GLY A 266 -26.76 -4.20 0.85
CA GLY A 266 -28.01 -4.63 0.24
C GLY A 266 -27.85 -5.26 -1.14
N LEU A 267 -26.71 -5.92 -1.42
CA LEU A 267 -26.40 -6.49 -2.73
C LEU A 267 -27.28 -7.70 -3.03
N GLN A 268 -28.41 -7.43 -3.66
CA GLN A 268 -29.30 -8.50 -4.16
C GLN A 268 -28.88 -8.89 -5.58
N ARG A 269 -28.57 -10.18 -5.79
CA ARG A 269 -28.17 -10.75 -7.09
C ARG A 269 -26.99 -10.03 -7.78
N ALA A 270 -26.11 -9.39 -6.99
CA ALA A 270 -24.93 -8.75 -7.55
C ALA A 270 -23.90 -9.80 -7.98
N ARG A 271 -23.40 -9.67 -9.20
CA ARG A 271 -22.30 -10.50 -9.73
C ARG A 271 -20.98 -10.00 -9.20
N VAL A 272 -20.52 -10.54 -8.06
CA VAL A 272 -19.31 -10.10 -7.37
C VAL A 272 -18.09 -10.73 -8.00
N ARG A 273 -17.10 -9.92 -8.35
CA ARG A 273 -15.84 -10.34 -8.94
C ARG A 273 -14.70 -10.48 -7.91
N ALA A 274 -14.73 -9.66 -6.89
CA ALA A 274 -13.77 -9.72 -5.79
C ALA A 274 -14.34 -9.06 -4.54
N VAL A 275 -13.90 -9.54 -3.38
CA VAL A 275 -14.05 -8.85 -2.10
C VAL A 275 -12.67 -8.60 -1.51
N SER A 276 -12.47 -7.45 -0.86
CA SER A 276 -11.23 -7.09 -0.20
C SER A 276 -11.54 -6.48 1.16
N LEU A 277 -10.75 -6.88 2.14
CA LEU A 277 -10.73 -6.24 3.46
C LEU A 277 -9.40 -5.52 3.62
N ARG A 278 -9.43 -4.31 4.18
CA ARG A 278 -8.23 -3.55 4.51
C ARG A 278 -8.34 -3.03 5.94
N ALA A 279 -7.36 -3.41 6.74
CA ALA A 279 -7.15 -2.90 8.08
C ALA A 279 -6.38 -1.57 8.00
N GLU A 280 -6.89 -0.50 8.60
CA GLU A 280 -6.29 0.83 8.63
C GLU A 280 -6.12 1.33 10.07
N GLY A 281 -5.25 2.34 10.25
CA GLY A 281 -4.93 2.85 11.58
C GLY A 281 -4.22 1.79 12.42
N ILE A 282 -3.27 1.08 11.79
CA ILE A 282 -2.47 0.04 12.43
C ILE A 282 -1.53 0.67 13.43
N GLY A 283 -1.44 0.06 14.60
CA GLY A 283 -0.54 0.45 15.67
C GLY A 283 -0.17 -0.72 16.57
N PRO A 284 0.85 -0.55 17.44
CA PRO A 284 1.27 -1.59 18.37
C PRO A 284 0.13 -2.01 19.30
N ALA A 285 -0.01 -3.32 19.56
CA ALA A 285 -1.04 -3.89 20.43
C ALA A 285 -0.92 -3.35 21.87
N GLU A 286 0.29 -3.12 22.36
CA GLU A 286 0.55 -2.57 23.70
C GLU A 286 -0.06 -1.17 23.93
N ARG A 287 -0.23 -0.39 22.86
CA ARG A 287 -0.84 0.96 22.93
C ARG A 287 -2.35 0.97 22.77
N ALA A 288 -2.94 -0.19 22.47
CA ALA A 288 -4.38 -0.32 22.40
C ALA A 288 -4.97 -0.34 23.83
N ALA A 289 -5.77 0.65 24.16
CA ALA A 289 -6.57 0.59 25.39
C ALA A 289 -7.51 -0.62 25.28
N HIS A 290 -7.33 -1.58 26.15
CA HIS A 290 -8.15 -2.77 26.20
C HIS A 290 -9.22 -2.57 27.27
N GLN A 291 -10.46 -2.45 26.86
CA GLN A 291 -11.56 -2.54 27.81
C GLN A 291 -11.71 -4.02 28.15
N LEU A 292 -11.51 -4.35 29.42
CA LEU A 292 -11.73 -5.72 29.89
C LEU A 292 -13.19 -6.12 29.60
N SER A 293 -13.35 -7.05 28.69
CA SER A 293 -14.65 -7.67 28.44
C SER A 293 -14.94 -8.65 29.59
N PHE A 294 -16.09 -8.48 30.24
CA PHE A 294 -16.58 -9.47 31.21
C PHE A 294 -17.28 -10.65 30.49
N ASP A 295 -17.22 -10.74 29.16
CA ASP A 295 -17.78 -11.85 28.41
C ASP A 295 -16.79 -13.02 28.34
N PRO A 296 -17.06 -14.13 29.04
CA PRO A 296 -16.20 -15.32 29.02
C PRO A 296 -16.02 -15.92 27.61
N ALA A 297 -17.01 -15.69 26.73
CA ALA A 297 -16.97 -16.20 25.36
C ALA A 297 -15.91 -15.49 24.52
N ASP A 298 -15.72 -14.18 24.70
CA ASP A 298 -14.70 -13.39 24.00
C ASP A 298 -13.29 -13.81 24.44
N GLU A 299 -13.07 -13.99 25.74
CA GLU A 299 -11.78 -14.45 26.27
C GLU A 299 -11.43 -15.86 25.76
N LYS A 300 -12.41 -16.76 25.72
CA LYS A 300 -12.23 -18.11 25.18
C LYS A 300 -11.89 -18.07 23.69
N ALA A 301 -12.54 -17.22 22.90
CA ALA A 301 -12.27 -17.08 21.49
C ALA A 301 -10.85 -16.58 21.23
N ARG A 302 -10.35 -15.62 22.01
CA ARG A 302 -8.96 -15.11 21.92
C ARG A 302 -7.94 -16.20 22.24
N ARG A 303 -8.16 -17.00 23.29
CA ARG A 303 -7.28 -18.14 23.63
C ARG A 303 -7.25 -19.19 22.51
N ILE A 304 -8.39 -19.45 21.86
CA ILE A 304 -8.44 -20.36 20.71
C ILE A 304 -7.60 -19.81 19.54
N GLU A 305 -7.66 -18.50 19.27
CA GLU A 305 -6.83 -17.88 18.22
C GLU A 305 -5.34 -18.00 18.53
N GLU A 306 -4.90 -17.75 19.76
CA GLU A 306 -3.51 -17.90 20.16
C GLU A 306 -2.99 -19.34 19.97
N VAL A 307 -3.82 -20.33 20.32
CA VAL A 307 -3.47 -21.75 20.12
C VAL A 307 -3.43 -22.09 18.63
N ALA A 308 -4.38 -21.57 17.84
CA ALA A 308 -4.42 -21.79 16.41
C ALA A 308 -3.23 -21.15 15.69
N ASP A 309 -2.81 -19.94 16.11
CA ASP A 309 -1.66 -19.25 15.53
C ASP A 309 -0.36 -20.00 15.84
N ARG A 310 -0.16 -20.48 17.07
CA ARG A 310 0.98 -21.33 17.43
C ARG A 310 1.01 -22.64 16.63
N ALA A 311 -0.15 -23.24 16.39
CA ALA A 311 -0.23 -24.45 15.57
C ALA A 311 0.10 -24.16 14.10
N ARG A 312 -0.37 -23.03 13.55
CA ARG A 312 -0.04 -22.60 12.16
C ARG A 312 1.45 -22.32 12.01
N GLU A 313 2.07 -21.67 12.99
CA GLU A 313 3.52 -21.43 13.01
C GLU A 313 4.33 -22.74 12.98
N LYS A 314 3.91 -23.73 13.77
CA LYS A 314 4.62 -25.00 13.90
C LYS A 314 4.37 -25.99 12.75
N PHE A 315 3.14 -26.04 12.23
CA PHE A 315 2.69 -27.07 11.29
C PHE A 315 2.25 -26.53 9.92
N GLY A 316 2.38 -25.19 9.71
CA GLY A 316 2.02 -24.50 8.49
C GLY A 316 0.61 -23.88 8.51
N PRO A 317 0.33 -22.94 7.58
CA PRO A 317 -0.87 -22.10 7.59
C PRO A 317 -2.19 -22.88 7.45
N GLY A 318 -2.15 -24.11 6.92
CA GLY A 318 -3.33 -24.97 6.77
C GLY A 318 -3.64 -25.86 7.97
N ALA A 319 -2.82 -25.85 9.03
CA ALA A 319 -2.95 -26.77 10.17
C ALA A 319 -4.26 -26.62 10.93
N ILE A 320 -4.75 -25.38 11.07
CA ILE A 320 -6.04 -25.08 11.71
C ILE A 320 -6.74 -24.02 10.86
N VAL A 321 -7.93 -24.36 10.36
CA VAL A 321 -8.82 -23.47 9.63
C VAL A 321 -10.21 -23.50 10.24
N PRO A 322 -10.97 -22.39 10.23
CA PRO A 322 -12.38 -22.41 10.61
C PRO A 322 -13.17 -23.44 9.81
N GLY A 323 -14.07 -24.18 10.45
CA GLY A 323 -14.84 -25.24 9.79
C GLY A 323 -15.58 -24.78 8.53
N THR A 324 -16.05 -23.55 8.49
CA THR A 324 -16.68 -22.93 7.31
C THR A 324 -15.68 -22.76 6.14
N LEU A 325 -14.37 -22.75 6.39
CA LEU A 325 -13.33 -22.65 5.36
C LEU A 325 -12.78 -24.04 4.96
N ALA A 326 -13.02 -25.07 5.76
CA ALA A 326 -12.54 -26.42 5.52
C ALA A 326 -13.37 -27.23 4.49
N ALA A 327 -14.61 -26.77 4.19
CA ALA A 327 -15.57 -27.41 3.31
C ALA A 327 -15.43 -26.96 1.83
#